data_d07669894a85ddc3b6722e28ab949954
#
_entry.id   d07669894a85ddc3b6722e28ab949954
#
_cell.length_a   1.000
_cell.length_b   1.000
_cell.length_c   1.000
_cell.angle_alpha   90.00
_cell.angle_beta   90.00
_cell.angle_gamma   90.00
#
_symmetry.space_group_name_H-M   'P 1'
#
loop_
_entity.id
_entity.type
_entity.pdbx_description
1 polymer ?
#
loop_
_entity_poly.entity_id
_entity_poly.type
_entity_poly.pdbx_seq_one_letter_code
_entity_poly.pdbx_strand_id
1 'polypeptide(L)'
;MSDSTDTGITVGEVPAEDQSIPTDPDTTAAFIGRALCGPVNHPVSVGSFSEFSRRFGGHWRLSSLGPAVEQFFAHGGRRAIIVRVANGARGARLTLPAGDTGLTLTAVNPGAGETFRASVDYDGIEGRPGADGTRFNLTVQRLSPRTRLIDDQEIFRGLTCEEGREDNVRDRLLTSRLVRVTGPLPAGRPEATRSGGADRAVSYVPAGEAGTDGRPLTDYDLIGSARDYTGLFALEGAAHFSFLYAPPMGGGRDPGPAFLMAAERYCQRRGAMLIVDPPGVCRSFSEFDLALR
;
A
#
# COMPACT_ATOMS: atom_id res chain seq x y z
N MET A 1 -3.88 -63.87 63.01
CA MET A 1 -3.70 -63.86 61.57
C MET A 1 -4.80 -63.00 61.00
N SER A 2 -4.47 -61.72 60.77
CA SER A 2 -5.38 -60.76 60.14
C SER A 2 -4.60 -60.17 58.99
N ASP A 3 -5.05 -60.51 57.84
CA ASP A 3 -4.49 -60.06 56.55
C ASP A 3 -5.04 -58.61 56.30
N SER A 4 -4.17 -57.64 56.32
CA SER A 4 -4.47 -56.27 56.03
C SER A 4 -4.05 -56.02 54.56
N THR A 5 -5.03 -56.05 53.67
CA THR A 5 -4.84 -55.59 52.29
C THR A 5 -4.81 -54.08 52.25
N ASP A 6 -3.61 -53.55 52.14
CA ASP A 6 -3.38 -52.11 51.92
C ASP A 6 -3.60 -51.83 50.44
N THR A 7 -4.72 -51.16 50.12
CA THR A 7 -5.02 -50.66 48.77
C THR A 7 -4.41 -49.25 48.65
N GLY A 8 -3.12 -49.22 48.36
CA GLY A 8 -2.40 -47.96 48.08
C GLY A 8 -2.84 -47.36 46.75
N ILE A 9 -3.44 -46.19 46.78
CA ILE A 9 -3.64 -45.38 45.59
C ILE A 9 -2.30 -44.72 45.26
N THR A 10 -1.65 -45.14 44.18
CA THR A 10 -0.43 -44.50 43.67
C THR A 10 -0.86 -43.35 42.78
N VAL A 11 -0.67 -42.12 43.24
CA VAL A 11 -0.82 -40.91 42.39
C VAL A 11 0.47 -40.73 41.64
N GLY A 12 0.50 -41.07 40.36
CA GLY A 12 1.58 -40.77 39.46
C GLY A 12 1.37 -39.35 38.89
N GLU A 13 2.28 -38.41 39.13
CA GLU A 13 2.36 -37.21 38.35
C GLU A 13 2.85 -37.56 36.95
N VAL A 14 1.95 -37.44 35.96
CA VAL A 14 2.34 -37.44 34.54
C VAL A 14 2.81 -36.02 34.24
N PRO A 15 4.07 -35.82 33.80
CA PRO A 15 4.52 -34.48 33.35
C PRO A 15 3.54 -34.03 32.30
N ALA A 16 2.98 -32.83 32.51
CA ALA A 16 2.20 -32.19 31.45
C ALA A 16 3.10 -32.09 30.22
N GLU A 17 2.81 -32.85 29.18
CA GLU A 17 3.41 -32.58 27.87
C GLU A 17 3.16 -31.13 27.56
N ASP A 18 4.24 -30.42 27.18
CA ASP A 18 4.20 -29.03 26.81
C ASP A 18 3.16 -28.86 25.69
N GLN A 19 1.95 -28.44 26.07
CA GLN A 19 0.84 -28.18 25.15
C GLN A 19 1.01 -26.81 24.49
N SER A 20 2.25 -26.48 24.11
CA SER A 20 2.47 -25.38 23.20
C SER A 20 1.73 -25.69 21.89
N ILE A 21 0.67 -24.95 21.62
CA ILE A 21 -0.03 -25.02 20.34
C ILE A 21 1.03 -24.74 19.26
N PRO A 22 1.35 -25.72 18.38
CA PRO A 22 2.35 -25.48 17.35
C PRO A 22 1.89 -24.28 16.50
N THR A 23 2.66 -23.21 16.56
CA THR A 23 2.43 -22.05 15.71
C THR A 23 2.67 -22.50 14.27
N ASP A 24 1.63 -22.52 13.45
CA ASP A 24 1.76 -22.78 12.02
C ASP A 24 2.72 -21.73 11.43
N PRO A 25 3.91 -22.12 10.96
CA PRO A 25 4.91 -21.19 10.44
C PRO A 25 4.43 -20.44 9.19
N ASP A 26 3.38 -20.91 8.51
CA ASP A 26 2.84 -20.35 7.30
C ASP A 26 1.62 -19.44 7.53
N THR A 27 1.27 -19.15 8.78
CA THR A 27 0.16 -18.26 9.11
C THR A 27 0.37 -16.88 8.50
N THR A 28 -0.44 -16.54 7.53
CA THR A 28 -0.46 -15.23 6.87
C THR A 28 -1.71 -14.48 7.27
N ALA A 29 -1.58 -13.23 7.70
CA ALA A 29 -2.71 -12.35 7.99
C ALA A 29 -2.93 -11.33 6.88
N ALA A 30 -4.18 -11.13 6.45
CA ALA A 30 -4.57 -10.07 5.53
C ALA A 30 -5.11 -8.88 6.33
N PHE A 31 -4.62 -7.70 6.01
CA PHE A 31 -5.06 -6.43 6.61
C PHE A 31 -5.64 -5.53 5.54
N ILE A 32 -6.79 -4.93 5.81
CA ILE A 32 -7.44 -3.98 4.92
C ILE A 32 -7.70 -2.66 5.64
N GLY A 33 -7.29 -1.53 5.03
CA GLY A 33 -7.50 -0.22 5.65
C GLY A 33 -6.76 0.91 4.96
N ARG A 34 -6.72 2.07 5.63
CA ARG A 34 -5.99 3.26 5.15
C ARG A 34 -4.51 3.18 5.48
N ALA A 35 -3.69 3.74 4.61
CA ALA A 35 -2.27 3.99 4.88
C ALA A 35 -1.85 5.33 4.27
N LEU A 36 -0.74 5.89 4.76
CA LEU A 36 -0.23 7.19 4.33
C LEU A 36 0.16 7.21 2.85
N CYS A 37 0.76 6.12 2.38
CA CYS A 37 1.24 5.97 1.00
C CYS A 37 1.11 4.50 0.55
N GLY A 38 1.55 4.19 -0.67
CA GLY A 38 1.54 2.85 -1.24
C GLY A 38 0.35 2.57 -2.17
N PRO A 39 0.36 1.42 -2.85
CA PRO A 39 -0.65 1.09 -3.85
C PRO A 39 -2.04 0.92 -3.23
N VAL A 40 -3.06 1.47 -3.90
CA VAL A 40 -4.47 1.34 -3.51
C VAL A 40 -5.09 0.15 -4.23
N ASN A 41 -5.91 -0.63 -3.52
CA ASN A 41 -6.60 -1.81 -4.05
C ASN A 41 -5.66 -2.85 -4.70
N HIS A 42 -4.44 -2.93 -4.20
CA HIS A 42 -3.46 -3.92 -4.65
C HIS A 42 -2.87 -4.64 -3.44
N PRO A 43 -3.00 -5.98 -3.36
CA PRO A 43 -2.46 -6.73 -2.23
C PRO A 43 -0.93 -6.75 -2.26
N VAL A 44 -0.31 -6.32 -1.18
CA VAL A 44 1.15 -6.28 -1.04
C VAL A 44 1.56 -7.13 0.15
N SER A 45 2.38 -8.14 -0.10
CA SER A 45 2.97 -8.96 0.96
C SER A 45 4.14 -8.23 1.61
N VAL A 46 4.17 -8.23 2.94
CA VAL A 46 5.26 -7.68 3.77
C VAL A 46 5.68 -8.69 4.82
N GLY A 47 6.99 -8.82 5.07
CA GLY A 47 7.58 -9.75 6.03
C GLY A 47 7.98 -9.10 7.35
N SER A 48 7.82 -7.79 7.50
CA SER A 48 8.14 -7.06 8.73
C SER A 48 7.44 -5.72 8.80
N PHE A 49 7.35 -5.15 10.03
CA PHE A 49 6.85 -3.78 10.20
C PHE A 49 7.75 -2.74 9.53
N SER A 50 9.06 -2.98 9.47
CA SER A 50 9.99 -2.10 8.74
C SER A 50 9.67 -2.04 7.25
N GLU A 51 9.36 -3.19 6.63
CA GLU A 51 8.94 -3.23 5.22
C GLU A 51 7.58 -2.55 5.02
N PHE A 52 6.61 -2.80 5.92
CA PHE A 52 5.34 -2.06 5.92
C PHE A 52 5.57 -0.55 6.01
N SER A 53 6.43 -0.11 6.93
CA SER A 53 6.71 1.32 7.12
C SER A 53 7.32 1.97 5.87
N ARG A 54 8.19 1.26 5.17
CA ARG A 54 8.79 1.72 3.91
C ARG A 54 7.75 1.81 2.79
N ARG A 55 6.87 0.81 2.65
CA ARG A 55 5.90 0.74 1.54
C ARG A 55 4.64 1.59 1.78
N PHE A 56 4.17 1.67 3.03
CA PHE A 56 2.88 2.25 3.40
C PHE A 56 2.99 3.47 4.33
N GLY A 57 4.22 3.87 4.71
CA GLY A 57 4.47 5.04 5.53
C GLY A 57 4.41 4.80 7.04
N GLY A 58 4.21 3.56 7.51
CA GLY A 58 4.20 3.18 8.92
C GLY A 58 3.02 3.75 9.70
N HIS A 59 3.28 4.26 10.91
CA HIS A 59 2.24 4.88 11.71
C HIS A 59 1.73 6.17 11.08
N TRP A 60 0.41 6.28 11.00
CA TRP A 60 -0.27 7.46 10.51
C TRP A 60 -1.46 7.81 11.39
N ARG A 61 -1.53 9.04 11.87
CA ARG A 61 -2.54 9.53 12.83
C ARG A 61 -4.00 9.27 12.38
N LEU A 62 -4.24 9.18 11.09
CA LEU A 62 -5.58 8.98 10.51
C LEU A 62 -5.92 7.51 10.26
N SER A 63 -5.12 6.56 10.75
CA SER A 63 -5.34 5.12 10.51
C SER A 63 -4.81 4.27 11.66
N SER A 64 -5.58 3.26 12.02
CA SER A 64 -5.17 2.22 12.99
C SER A 64 -4.43 1.04 12.32
N LEU A 65 -4.27 1.07 11.00
CA LEU A 65 -3.62 -0.02 10.26
C LEU A 65 -2.15 -0.20 10.69
N GLY A 66 -1.39 0.90 10.81
CA GLY A 66 0.02 0.84 11.21
C GLY A 66 0.22 0.18 12.59
N PRO A 67 -0.46 0.65 13.65
CA PRO A 67 -0.44 -0.02 14.96
C PRO A 67 -0.83 -1.49 14.91
N ALA A 68 -1.87 -1.86 14.16
CA ALA A 68 -2.32 -3.24 14.05
C ALA A 68 -1.26 -4.16 13.40
N VAL A 69 -0.64 -3.70 12.31
CA VAL A 69 0.44 -4.44 11.64
C VAL A 69 1.68 -4.54 12.53
N GLU A 70 2.01 -3.49 13.29
CA GLU A 70 3.13 -3.53 14.23
C GLU A 70 2.89 -4.58 15.32
N GLN A 71 1.71 -4.57 15.94
CA GLN A 71 1.34 -5.57 16.95
C GLN A 71 1.40 -7.00 16.40
N PHE A 72 0.91 -7.22 15.19
CA PHE A 72 1.00 -8.53 14.53
C PHE A 72 2.44 -9.04 14.46
N PHE A 73 3.37 -8.22 13.97
CA PHE A 73 4.79 -8.63 13.90
C PHE A 73 5.46 -8.72 15.27
N ALA A 74 5.11 -7.84 16.21
CA ALA A 74 5.65 -7.88 17.58
C ALA A 74 5.25 -9.16 18.34
N HIS A 75 4.09 -9.75 18.01
CA HIS A 75 3.59 -11.00 18.60
C HIS A 75 3.91 -12.24 17.77
N GLY A 76 4.92 -12.18 16.91
CA GLY A 76 5.44 -13.35 16.21
C GLY A 76 4.84 -13.60 14.82
N GLY A 77 3.99 -12.70 14.31
CA GLY A 77 3.52 -12.75 12.93
C GLY A 77 4.70 -12.67 11.96
N ARG A 78 4.65 -13.45 10.88
CA ARG A 78 5.78 -13.55 9.93
C ARG A 78 5.47 -12.96 8.56
N ARG A 79 4.22 -12.98 8.14
CA ARG A 79 3.79 -12.48 6.83
C ARG A 79 2.44 -11.79 6.93
N ALA A 80 2.36 -10.59 6.42
CA ALA A 80 1.10 -9.87 6.30
C ALA A 80 0.85 -9.47 4.84
N ILE A 81 -0.41 -9.58 4.40
CA ILE A 81 -0.88 -9.05 3.11
C ILE A 81 -1.64 -7.77 3.41
N ILE A 82 -1.20 -6.67 2.84
CA ILE A 82 -1.78 -5.35 3.08
C ILE A 82 -2.58 -4.92 1.86
N VAL A 83 -3.84 -4.59 2.04
CA VAL A 83 -4.69 -3.93 1.05
C VAL A 83 -4.99 -2.52 1.54
N ARG A 84 -4.36 -1.54 0.91
CA ARG A 84 -4.67 -0.13 1.16
C ARG A 84 -5.94 0.25 0.42
N VAL A 85 -6.87 0.90 1.12
CA VAL A 85 -8.12 1.43 0.56
C VAL A 85 -8.14 2.95 0.73
N ALA A 86 -8.75 3.65 -0.23
CA ALA A 86 -8.88 5.10 -0.21
C ALA A 86 -10.25 5.53 -0.77
N ASN A 87 -10.78 6.65 -0.26
CA ASN A 87 -12.05 7.22 -0.69
C ASN A 87 -11.82 8.58 -1.35
N GLY A 88 -11.77 8.61 -2.68
CA GLY A 88 -11.60 9.85 -3.45
C GLY A 88 -10.25 10.53 -3.24
N ALA A 89 -9.21 9.77 -2.87
CA ALA A 89 -7.84 10.27 -2.79
C ALA A 89 -7.29 10.59 -4.20
N ARG A 90 -6.39 11.57 -4.28
CA ARG A 90 -5.77 12.00 -5.54
C ARG A 90 -4.25 11.91 -5.45
N GLY A 91 -3.62 11.57 -6.58
CA GLY A 91 -2.18 11.57 -6.74
C GLY A 91 -1.61 12.98 -6.81
N ALA A 92 -0.38 13.14 -6.36
CA ALA A 92 0.40 14.36 -6.56
C ALA A 92 0.63 14.61 -8.07
N ARG A 93 0.75 15.87 -8.47
CA ARG A 93 1.00 16.26 -9.87
C ARG A 93 2.27 17.10 -10.00
N LEU A 94 2.94 16.90 -11.13
CA LEU A 94 4.13 17.61 -11.53
C LEU A 94 4.00 17.96 -13.00
N THR A 95 4.28 19.22 -13.37
CA THR A 95 4.33 19.64 -14.77
C THR A 95 5.76 20.01 -15.12
N LEU A 96 6.30 19.34 -16.13
CA LEU A 96 7.61 19.65 -16.73
C LEU A 96 7.39 20.65 -17.87
N PRO A 97 8.09 21.79 -17.89
CA PRO A 97 7.95 22.78 -18.95
C PRO A 97 8.25 22.19 -20.32
N ALA A 98 7.42 22.51 -21.32
CA ALA A 98 7.57 22.08 -22.71
C ALA A 98 6.87 23.10 -23.63
N GLY A 99 7.53 24.19 -23.96
CA GLY A 99 6.92 25.30 -24.70
C GLY A 99 5.72 25.90 -23.97
N ASP A 100 4.63 26.18 -24.70
CA ASP A 100 3.42 26.79 -24.14
C ASP A 100 2.60 25.84 -23.27
N THR A 101 2.78 24.54 -23.42
CA THR A 101 2.12 23.49 -22.62
C THR A 101 3.19 22.64 -21.94
N GLY A 102 2.89 22.09 -20.77
CA GLY A 102 3.83 21.22 -20.06
C GLY A 102 3.47 19.73 -20.18
N LEU A 103 4.45 18.86 -19.95
CA LEU A 103 4.20 17.44 -19.73
C LEU A 103 3.77 17.22 -18.28
N THR A 104 2.49 16.88 -18.07
CA THR A 104 1.95 16.67 -16.74
C THR A 104 2.03 15.21 -16.35
N LEU A 105 2.68 14.94 -15.22
CA LEU A 105 2.81 13.64 -14.58
C LEU A 105 1.96 13.61 -13.30
N THR A 106 1.21 12.53 -13.11
CA THR A 106 0.45 12.30 -11.88
C THR A 106 0.94 11.02 -11.22
N ALA A 107 1.14 11.06 -9.89
CA ALA A 107 1.50 9.87 -9.13
C ALA A 107 0.46 8.77 -9.29
N VAL A 108 0.91 7.53 -9.51
CA VAL A 108 0.05 6.33 -9.60
C VAL A 108 -0.68 6.11 -8.29
N ASN A 109 0.04 6.25 -7.18
CA ASN A 109 -0.52 6.09 -5.86
C ASN A 109 -1.04 7.43 -5.33
N PRO A 110 -2.30 7.50 -4.91
CA PRO A 110 -2.85 8.72 -4.33
C PRO A 110 -2.43 8.89 -2.87
N GLY A 111 -2.46 10.11 -2.37
CA GLY A 111 -2.23 10.42 -0.95
C GLY A 111 -1.29 11.60 -0.74
N ALA A 112 -1.46 12.29 0.37
CA ALA A 112 -0.58 13.41 0.75
C ALA A 112 0.85 12.95 1.09
N GLY A 113 1.03 11.67 1.42
CA GLY A 113 2.33 11.05 1.67
C GLY A 113 3.08 10.63 0.41
N GLU A 114 2.43 10.59 -0.74
CA GLU A 114 3.07 10.25 -2.02
C GLU A 114 3.70 11.49 -2.63
N THR A 115 5.00 11.63 -2.44
CA THR A 115 5.78 12.73 -3.01
C THR A 115 6.78 12.21 -4.01
N PHE A 116 6.87 12.85 -5.15
CA PHE A 116 7.81 12.51 -6.20
C PHE A 116 8.43 13.76 -6.82
N ARG A 117 9.54 13.56 -7.50
CA ARG A 117 10.21 14.56 -8.31
C ARG A 117 10.69 13.94 -9.61
N ALA A 118 10.88 14.74 -10.62
CA ALA A 118 11.36 14.27 -11.91
C ALA A 118 12.46 15.18 -12.45
N SER A 119 13.32 14.59 -13.29
CA SER A 119 14.29 15.32 -14.07
C SER A 119 14.25 14.91 -15.52
N VAL A 120 14.59 15.83 -16.41
CA VAL A 120 14.71 15.65 -17.85
C VAL A 120 16.15 15.95 -18.24
N ASP A 121 16.73 15.08 -19.05
CA ASP A 121 18.03 15.28 -19.68
C ASP A 121 18.01 14.76 -21.12
N TYR A 122 19.07 15.09 -21.87
CA TYR A 122 19.27 14.67 -23.25
C TYR A 122 20.57 13.88 -23.43
N ASP A 123 21.11 13.35 -22.35
CA ASP A 123 22.39 12.66 -22.35
C ASP A 123 22.35 11.40 -23.25
N GLY A 124 23.32 11.32 -24.13
CA GLY A 124 23.41 10.24 -25.12
C GLY A 124 22.38 10.30 -26.28
N ILE A 125 21.56 11.37 -26.33
CA ILE A 125 20.62 11.63 -27.43
C ILE A 125 21.17 12.68 -28.36
N GLU A 126 21.60 13.82 -27.82
CA GLU A 126 22.19 14.90 -28.58
C GLU A 126 23.56 14.49 -29.16
N GLY A 127 23.83 14.92 -30.41
CA GLY A 127 25.07 14.60 -31.11
C GLY A 127 25.13 13.25 -31.80
N ARG A 128 24.06 12.44 -31.80
CA ARG A 128 23.98 11.23 -32.63
C ARG A 128 23.54 11.59 -34.04
N PRO A 129 24.09 10.91 -35.09
CA PRO A 129 23.55 11.03 -36.44
C PRO A 129 22.07 10.65 -36.45
N GLY A 130 21.20 11.55 -36.98
CA GLY A 130 19.74 11.36 -36.99
C GLY A 130 19.00 11.77 -35.70
N ALA A 131 19.63 12.46 -34.77
CA ALA A 131 18.96 13.07 -33.66
C ALA A 131 17.96 14.13 -34.17
N ASP A 132 16.67 13.84 -34.02
CA ASP A 132 15.57 14.72 -34.47
C ASP A 132 15.22 15.84 -33.51
N GLY A 133 15.88 15.92 -32.36
CA GLY A 133 15.62 16.92 -31.30
C GLY A 133 14.30 16.75 -30.55
N THR A 134 13.56 15.66 -30.83
CA THR A 134 12.25 15.38 -30.20
C THR A 134 12.35 14.47 -28.99
N ARG A 135 13.49 13.80 -28.81
CA ARG A 135 13.70 12.79 -27.78
C ARG A 135 14.28 13.38 -26.48
N PHE A 136 13.93 12.74 -25.35
CA PHE A 136 14.44 13.09 -24.02
C PHE A 136 14.53 11.85 -23.12
N ASN A 137 15.29 11.96 -22.04
CA ASN A 137 15.29 11.00 -20.95
C ASN A 137 14.49 11.57 -19.78
N LEU A 138 13.78 10.72 -19.06
CA LEU A 138 13.00 11.07 -17.89
C LEU A 138 13.43 10.20 -16.71
N THR A 139 13.87 10.84 -15.63
CA THR A 139 14.10 10.17 -14.35
C THR A 139 13.04 10.61 -13.36
N VAL A 140 12.34 9.64 -12.76
CA VAL A 140 11.33 9.88 -11.73
C VAL A 140 11.80 9.25 -10.42
N GLN A 141 11.75 10.02 -9.34
CA GLN A 141 12.13 9.57 -8.00
C GLN A 141 10.96 9.75 -7.04
N ARG A 142 10.58 8.69 -6.34
CA ARG A 142 9.68 8.76 -5.18
C ARG A 142 10.50 9.06 -3.93
N LEU A 143 9.99 9.97 -3.11
CA LEU A 143 10.63 10.35 -1.85
C LEU A 143 9.83 9.78 -0.68
N SER A 144 10.54 9.20 0.26
CA SER A 144 9.95 8.77 1.53
C SER A 144 9.25 9.95 2.22
N PRO A 145 8.00 9.81 2.66
CA PRO A 145 7.28 10.90 3.33
C PRO A 145 7.92 11.31 4.66
N ARG A 146 8.69 10.42 5.29
CA ARG A 146 9.33 10.63 6.59
C ARG A 146 10.74 11.18 6.49
N THR A 147 11.58 10.55 5.69
CA THR A 147 13.02 10.85 5.62
C THR A 147 13.38 11.77 4.48
N ARG A 148 12.48 11.95 3.51
CA ARG A 148 12.71 12.68 2.24
C ARG A 148 13.83 12.08 1.38
N LEU A 149 14.33 10.92 1.76
CA LEU A 149 15.28 10.15 0.95
C LEU A 149 14.57 9.48 -0.22
N ILE A 150 15.35 9.14 -1.25
CA ILE A 150 14.86 8.40 -2.40
C ILE A 150 14.47 7.00 -1.94
N ASP A 151 13.22 6.63 -2.18
CA ASP A 151 12.62 5.35 -1.80
C ASP A 151 12.46 4.43 -3.02
N ASP A 152 12.19 5.00 -4.19
CA ASP A 152 12.14 4.30 -5.48
C ASP A 152 12.53 5.25 -6.62
N GLN A 153 13.07 4.69 -7.71
CA GLN A 153 13.49 5.44 -8.89
C GLN A 153 13.22 4.66 -10.16
N GLU A 154 12.73 5.36 -11.16
CA GLU A 154 12.57 4.84 -12.51
C GLU A 154 13.26 5.76 -13.52
N ILE A 155 13.91 5.16 -14.52
CA ILE A 155 14.63 5.88 -15.59
C ILE A 155 14.11 5.39 -16.93
N PHE A 156 13.59 6.33 -17.73
CA PHE A 156 13.10 6.09 -19.07
C PHE A 156 13.97 6.84 -20.05
N ARG A 157 14.49 6.16 -21.07
CA ARG A 157 15.42 6.75 -22.04
C ARG A 157 14.80 6.84 -23.42
N GLY A 158 15.13 7.91 -24.14
CA GLY A 158 14.76 8.11 -25.52
C GLY A 158 13.27 8.26 -25.77
N LEU A 159 12.53 8.82 -24.79
CA LEU A 159 11.09 9.08 -24.91
C LEU A 159 10.82 10.22 -25.90
N THR A 160 9.62 10.23 -26.50
CA THR A 160 9.10 11.34 -27.30
C THR A 160 7.67 11.70 -26.88
N CYS A 161 7.27 12.96 -27.14
CA CYS A 161 5.88 13.39 -26.99
C CYS A 161 5.04 13.18 -28.28
N GLU A 162 5.65 12.73 -29.38
CA GLU A 162 4.97 12.47 -30.65
C GLU A 162 4.02 11.28 -30.54
N GLU A 163 2.76 11.47 -30.91
CA GLU A 163 1.75 10.40 -30.90
C GLU A 163 2.06 9.34 -31.96
N GLY A 164 1.68 8.09 -31.70
CA GLY A 164 1.85 6.98 -32.63
C GLY A 164 3.29 6.42 -32.74
N ARG A 165 4.21 6.88 -31.91
CA ARG A 165 5.58 6.33 -31.83
C ARG A 165 5.66 5.27 -30.72
N GLU A 166 6.45 4.22 -30.93
CA GLU A 166 6.68 3.16 -29.93
C GLU A 166 7.34 3.68 -28.64
N ASP A 167 8.10 4.76 -28.76
CA ASP A 167 8.78 5.45 -27.67
C ASP A 167 7.97 6.64 -27.09
N ASN A 168 6.66 6.70 -27.41
CA ASN A 168 5.76 7.72 -26.86
C ASN A 168 5.74 7.66 -25.33
N VAL A 169 5.92 8.81 -24.69
CA VAL A 169 6.03 8.92 -23.23
C VAL A 169 4.76 8.41 -22.51
N ARG A 170 3.57 8.63 -23.07
CA ARG A 170 2.30 8.16 -22.47
C ARG A 170 2.27 6.64 -22.40
N ASP A 171 2.61 5.98 -23.50
CA ASP A 171 2.55 4.52 -23.61
C ASP A 171 3.67 3.87 -22.78
N ARG A 172 4.86 4.44 -22.83
CA ARG A 172 6.00 3.96 -22.02
C ARG A 172 5.74 4.07 -20.52
N LEU A 173 5.06 5.13 -20.08
CA LEU A 173 4.73 5.30 -18.66
C LEU A 173 3.51 4.48 -18.19
N LEU A 174 2.81 3.73 -19.06
CA LEU A 174 1.82 2.74 -18.64
C LEU A 174 2.44 1.64 -17.76
N THR A 175 3.71 1.33 -17.95
CA THR A 175 4.45 0.35 -17.15
C THR A 175 5.06 0.93 -15.87
N SER A 176 5.08 2.27 -15.71
CA SER A 176 5.63 2.91 -14.54
C SER A 176 4.83 2.54 -13.27
N ARG A 177 5.51 2.33 -12.18
CA ARG A 177 4.90 2.14 -10.86
C ARG A 177 4.72 3.47 -10.12
N LEU A 178 5.38 4.53 -10.58
CA LEU A 178 5.43 5.82 -9.89
C LEU A 178 4.47 6.84 -10.47
N VAL A 179 4.44 7.00 -11.81
CA VAL A 179 3.69 8.08 -12.45
C VAL A 179 2.95 7.64 -13.72
N ARG A 180 1.95 8.43 -14.10
CA ARG A 180 1.24 8.38 -15.37
C ARG A 180 1.23 9.75 -16.02
N VAL A 181 1.26 9.80 -17.35
CA VAL A 181 0.99 11.04 -18.09
C VAL A 181 -0.50 11.36 -18.01
N THR A 182 -0.82 12.58 -17.66
CA THR A 182 -2.21 13.08 -17.62
C THR A 182 -2.34 14.39 -18.42
N GLY A 183 -3.51 14.62 -18.98
CA GLY A 183 -3.75 15.75 -19.87
C GLY A 183 -3.16 15.56 -21.28
N PRO A 184 -3.16 16.60 -22.11
CA PRO A 184 -2.60 16.56 -23.44
C PRO A 184 -1.06 16.41 -23.42
N LEU A 185 -0.50 15.83 -24.48
CA LEU A 185 0.94 15.85 -24.68
C LEU A 185 1.37 17.20 -25.25
N PRO A 186 2.53 17.73 -24.84
CA PRO A 186 3.10 18.93 -25.46
C PRO A 186 3.55 18.62 -26.89
N ALA A 187 3.56 19.64 -27.75
CA ALA A 187 4.02 19.53 -29.14
C ALA A 187 5.52 19.26 -29.26
N GLY A 188 6.30 19.65 -28.26
CA GLY A 188 7.75 19.44 -28.21
C GLY A 188 8.18 18.63 -26.98
N ARG A 189 9.45 18.27 -26.94
CA ARG A 189 10.04 17.60 -25.77
C ARG A 189 10.08 18.55 -24.57
N PRO A 190 9.96 18.04 -23.34
CA PRO A 190 10.16 18.84 -22.14
C PRO A 190 11.58 19.43 -22.06
N GLU A 191 11.70 20.61 -21.47
CA GLU A 191 12.97 21.27 -21.24
C GLU A 191 13.87 20.46 -20.30
N ALA A 192 15.18 20.46 -20.57
CA ALA A 192 16.13 19.79 -19.67
C ALA A 192 16.18 20.50 -18.32
N THR A 193 16.00 19.73 -17.26
CA THR A 193 16.03 20.22 -15.88
C THR A 193 17.48 20.25 -15.38
N ARG A 194 18.20 21.33 -15.67
CA ARG A 194 19.59 21.54 -15.23
C ARG A 194 19.66 22.75 -14.32
N SER A 195 20.44 22.66 -13.23
CA SER A 195 20.78 23.87 -12.50
C SER A 195 21.69 24.76 -13.35
N GLY A 196 21.35 26.03 -13.47
CA GLY A 196 22.17 27.01 -14.15
C GLY A 196 23.46 27.28 -13.37
N GLY A 197 24.56 26.67 -13.82
CA GLY A 197 25.90 26.84 -13.25
C GLY A 197 26.94 26.00 -14.00
N ALA A 198 28.22 26.23 -13.75
CA ALA A 198 29.34 25.53 -14.36
C ALA A 198 29.35 24.02 -14.02
N ASP A 199 28.81 23.63 -12.87
CA ASP A 199 28.52 22.24 -12.51
C ASP A 199 27.16 21.86 -13.07
N ARG A 200 27.13 21.12 -14.17
CA ARG A 200 25.94 20.59 -14.85
C ARG A 200 25.18 19.57 -13.99
N ALA A 201 24.96 19.84 -12.71
CA ALA A 201 24.23 18.99 -11.81
C ALA A 201 22.79 18.80 -12.28
N VAL A 202 22.32 17.57 -12.29
CA VAL A 202 20.92 17.24 -12.60
C VAL A 202 20.03 17.90 -11.57
N SER A 203 19.12 18.76 -12.00
CA SER A 203 18.11 19.37 -11.15
C SER A 203 16.83 18.56 -11.22
N TYR A 204 16.16 18.38 -10.10
CA TYR A 204 14.87 17.69 -10.02
C TYR A 204 13.75 18.69 -9.75
N VAL A 205 12.71 18.64 -10.55
CA VAL A 205 11.47 19.40 -10.35
C VAL A 205 10.59 18.62 -9.38
N PRO A 206 10.22 19.17 -8.22
CA PRO A 206 9.30 18.52 -7.30
C PRO A 206 7.85 18.61 -7.81
N ALA A 207 6.96 17.77 -7.27
CA ALA A 207 5.53 17.90 -7.52
C ALA A 207 5.02 19.29 -7.09
N GLY A 208 4.37 19.98 -8.01
CA GLY A 208 3.80 21.31 -7.77
C GLY A 208 2.45 21.24 -7.05
N GLU A 209 1.68 20.16 -7.27
CA GLU A 209 0.43 19.89 -6.57
C GLU A 209 0.59 18.64 -5.70
N ALA A 210 0.35 18.80 -4.40
CA ALA A 210 0.36 17.68 -3.46
C ALA A 210 -0.83 16.75 -3.71
N GLY A 211 -0.61 15.45 -3.47
CA GLY A 211 -1.70 14.49 -3.43
C GLY A 211 -2.64 14.71 -2.23
N THR A 212 -3.80 14.09 -2.27
CA THR A 212 -4.78 14.17 -1.17
C THR A 212 -5.17 12.78 -0.68
N ASP A 213 -5.38 12.66 0.64
CA ASP A 213 -5.77 11.40 1.29
C ASP A 213 -7.25 11.06 1.12
N GLY A 214 -8.00 11.94 0.47
CA GLY A 214 -9.44 11.78 0.25
C GLY A 214 -10.27 11.95 1.51
N ARG A 215 -11.47 11.39 1.47
CA ARG A 215 -12.46 11.40 2.55
C ARG A 215 -12.24 10.23 3.52
N PRO A 216 -12.84 10.25 4.71
CA PRO A 216 -12.90 9.08 5.58
C PRO A 216 -13.52 7.89 4.86
N LEU A 217 -13.03 6.68 5.18
CA LEU A 217 -13.58 5.45 4.62
C LEU A 217 -15.00 5.19 5.11
N THR A 218 -15.75 4.47 4.30
CA THR A 218 -17.04 3.87 4.60
C THR A 218 -16.95 2.35 4.45
N ASP A 219 -17.94 1.62 4.91
CA ASP A 219 -18.04 0.17 4.69
C ASP A 219 -17.94 -0.19 3.20
N TYR A 220 -18.55 0.62 2.34
CA TYR A 220 -18.55 0.38 0.89
C TYR A 220 -17.16 0.53 0.27
N ASP A 221 -16.31 1.41 0.82
CA ASP A 221 -14.91 1.52 0.38
C ASP A 221 -14.10 0.29 0.79
N LEU A 222 -14.37 -0.27 1.98
CA LEU A 222 -13.73 -1.49 2.46
C LEU A 222 -14.23 -2.73 1.69
N ILE A 223 -15.54 -2.81 1.39
CA ILE A 223 -16.11 -3.90 0.59
C ILE A 223 -15.58 -3.84 -0.84
N GLY A 224 -15.64 -2.67 -1.45
CA GLY A 224 -15.21 -2.45 -2.83
C GLY A 224 -16.08 -3.17 -3.86
N SER A 225 -15.48 -3.52 -4.99
CA SER A 225 -16.13 -4.12 -6.16
C SER A 225 -15.41 -5.40 -6.58
N ALA A 226 -16.17 -6.49 -6.72
CA ALA A 226 -15.64 -7.75 -7.24
C ALA A 226 -15.24 -7.64 -8.72
N ARG A 227 -15.95 -6.81 -9.48
CA ARG A 227 -15.65 -6.57 -10.89
C ARG A 227 -14.33 -5.86 -11.11
N ASP A 228 -14.04 -4.88 -10.25
CA ASP A 228 -12.89 -4.00 -10.38
C ASP A 228 -11.74 -4.41 -9.45
N TYR A 229 -11.89 -5.51 -8.71
CA TYR A 229 -10.91 -6.03 -7.74
C TYR A 229 -10.49 -4.97 -6.72
N THR A 230 -11.47 -4.23 -6.17
CA THR A 230 -11.22 -3.19 -5.17
C THR A 230 -11.68 -3.60 -3.78
N GLY A 231 -11.18 -2.90 -2.76
CA GLY A 231 -11.53 -3.19 -1.37
C GLY A 231 -11.19 -4.62 -0.96
N LEU A 232 -12.13 -5.31 -0.34
CA LEU A 232 -12.03 -6.71 0.06
C LEU A 232 -11.69 -7.64 -1.11
N PHE A 233 -12.26 -7.36 -2.29
CA PHE A 233 -12.06 -8.18 -3.47
C PHE A 233 -10.69 -7.99 -4.13
N ALA A 234 -9.89 -7.01 -3.71
CA ALA A 234 -8.50 -6.95 -4.11
C ALA A 234 -7.71 -8.19 -3.64
N LEU A 235 -8.15 -8.83 -2.56
CA LEU A 235 -7.56 -10.07 -2.05
C LEU A 235 -7.76 -11.29 -2.95
N GLU A 236 -8.56 -11.21 -4.01
CA GLU A 236 -8.68 -12.31 -4.99
C GLU A 236 -7.34 -12.59 -5.71
N GLY A 237 -6.53 -11.55 -5.91
CA GLY A 237 -5.17 -11.67 -6.46
C GLY A 237 -4.09 -12.06 -5.45
N ALA A 238 -4.47 -12.23 -4.17
CA ALA A 238 -3.52 -12.55 -3.12
C ALA A 238 -3.32 -14.06 -2.95
N ALA A 239 -2.15 -14.44 -2.44
CA ALA A 239 -1.90 -15.79 -1.95
C ALA A 239 -2.87 -16.15 -0.81
N HIS A 240 -2.85 -17.42 -0.40
CA HIS A 240 -3.64 -17.87 0.75
C HIS A 240 -3.28 -17.09 2.01
N PHE A 241 -4.30 -16.79 2.82
CA PHE A 241 -4.17 -16.17 4.14
C PHE A 241 -5.12 -16.84 5.12
N SER A 242 -4.71 -16.94 6.38
CA SER A 242 -5.45 -17.60 7.45
C SER A 242 -6.40 -16.65 8.18
N PHE A 243 -6.04 -15.38 8.26
CA PHE A 243 -6.78 -14.35 8.99
C PHE A 243 -7.02 -13.12 8.14
N LEU A 244 -8.22 -12.53 8.28
CA LEU A 244 -8.55 -11.21 7.75
C LEU A 244 -8.87 -10.27 8.90
N TYR A 245 -8.28 -9.09 8.90
CA TYR A 245 -8.53 -8.05 9.86
C TYR A 245 -8.65 -6.68 9.21
N ALA A 246 -9.70 -5.96 9.54
CA ALA A 246 -9.89 -4.56 9.19
C ALA A 246 -9.91 -3.74 10.48
N PRO A 247 -8.82 -3.04 10.82
CA PRO A 247 -8.75 -2.21 12.01
C PRO A 247 -9.68 -1.00 11.89
N PRO A 248 -9.98 -0.31 13.01
CA PRO A 248 -10.78 0.91 13.00
C PRO A 248 -10.33 1.88 11.91
N MET A 249 -11.30 2.43 11.17
CA MET A 249 -11.09 3.24 9.95
C MET A 249 -10.47 4.62 10.22
N GLY A 250 -10.14 4.91 11.49
CA GLY A 250 -9.66 6.19 11.98
C GLY A 250 -10.79 7.09 12.49
N GLY A 251 -10.43 8.05 13.37
CA GLY A 251 -11.42 8.94 14.01
C GLY A 251 -12.42 8.23 14.92
N GLY A 252 -12.05 7.06 15.48
CA GLY A 252 -12.92 6.29 16.39
C GLY A 252 -14.06 5.55 15.70
N ARG A 253 -14.00 5.36 14.39
CA ARG A 253 -15.00 4.58 13.63
C ARG A 253 -14.51 3.18 13.33
N ASP A 254 -15.26 2.20 13.79
CA ASP A 254 -15.08 0.79 13.48
C ASP A 254 -15.69 0.44 12.11
N PRO A 255 -15.23 -0.65 11.47
CA PRO A 255 -15.94 -1.23 10.33
C PRO A 255 -17.37 -1.57 10.69
N GLY A 256 -18.32 -1.14 9.87
CA GLY A 256 -19.73 -1.31 10.15
C GLY A 256 -20.29 -2.67 9.74
N PRO A 257 -21.59 -2.92 10.03
CA PRO A 257 -22.24 -4.21 9.79
C PRO A 257 -22.20 -4.65 8.33
N ALA A 258 -22.28 -3.73 7.38
CA ALA A 258 -22.26 -4.06 5.96
C ALA A 258 -20.90 -4.67 5.56
N PHE A 259 -19.80 -4.09 6.03
CA PHE A 259 -18.47 -4.67 5.81
C PHE A 259 -18.31 -6.01 6.51
N LEU A 260 -18.71 -6.12 7.79
CA LEU A 260 -18.54 -7.36 8.57
C LEU A 260 -19.28 -8.53 7.93
N MET A 261 -20.51 -8.34 7.47
CA MET A 261 -21.27 -9.38 6.74
C MET A 261 -20.61 -9.78 5.42
N ALA A 262 -20.08 -8.82 4.68
CA ALA A 262 -19.38 -9.10 3.42
C ALA A 262 -18.07 -9.83 3.66
N ALA A 263 -17.29 -9.41 4.67
CA ALA A 263 -16.02 -10.00 5.05
C ALA A 263 -16.18 -11.42 5.60
N GLU A 264 -17.21 -11.67 6.41
CA GLU A 264 -17.54 -13.01 6.90
C GLU A 264 -17.80 -14.00 5.75
N ARG A 265 -18.69 -13.64 4.83
CA ARG A 265 -18.99 -14.46 3.64
C ARG A 265 -17.75 -14.67 2.76
N TYR A 266 -16.92 -13.64 2.66
CA TYR A 266 -15.68 -13.72 1.91
C TYR A 266 -14.70 -14.68 2.57
N CYS A 267 -14.49 -14.57 3.88
CA CYS A 267 -13.63 -15.47 4.65
C CYS A 267 -14.09 -16.92 4.60
N GLN A 268 -15.41 -17.18 4.73
CA GLN A 268 -15.98 -18.52 4.58
C GLN A 268 -15.61 -19.15 3.24
N ARG A 269 -15.71 -18.41 2.14
CA ARG A 269 -15.33 -18.89 0.79
C ARG A 269 -13.83 -19.15 0.65
N ARG A 270 -13.01 -18.35 1.34
CA ARG A 270 -11.54 -18.42 1.28
C ARG A 270 -10.93 -19.39 2.29
N GLY A 271 -11.73 -19.96 3.18
CA GLY A 271 -11.24 -20.80 4.29
C GLY A 271 -10.40 -20.01 5.31
N ALA A 272 -10.69 -18.72 5.46
CA ALA A 272 -10.00 -17.82 6.39
C ALA A 272 -10.89 -17.45 7.57
N MET A 273 -10.28 -16.99 8.66
CA MET A 273 -10.98 -16.49 9.84
C MET A 273 -11.03 -14.97 9.83
N LEU A 274 -12.21 -14.39 10.06
CA LEU A 274 -12.37 -12.95 10.25
C LEU A 274 -12.08 -12.60 11.71
N ILE A 275 -11.19 -11.65 11.94
CA ILE A 275 -10.95 -11.04 13.26
C ILE A 275 -11.75 -9.76 13.34
N VAL A 276 -12.55 -9.61 14.40
CA VAL A 276 -13.42 -8.45 14.65
C VAL A 276 -13.11 -7.91 16.04
N ASP A 277 -12.80 -6.62 16.12
CA ASP A 277 -12.70 -5.93 17.41
C ASP A 277 -14.11 -5.67 17.97
N PRO A 278 -14.28 -5.74 19.28
CA PRO A 278 -15.50 -5.27 19.90
C PRO A 278 -15.68 -3.77 19.63
N PRO A 279 -16.92 -3.29 19.39
CA PRO A 279 -17.17 -1.87 19.22
C PRO A 279 -16.58 -1.06 20.37
N GLY A 280 -15.94 0.08 20.07
CA GLY A 280 -15.24 0.92 21.05
C GLY A 280 -16.11 1.47 22.17
N VAL A 281 -17.44 1.33 22.06
CA VAL A 281 -18.43 1.66 23.10
C VAL A 281 -18.61 0.52 24.12
N CYS A 282 -18.22 -0.71 23.78
CA CYS A 282 -18.35 -1.87 24.66
C CYS A 282 -17.25 -1.85 25.72
N ARG A 283 -17.64 -1.75 26.98
CA ARG A 283 -16.74 -1.75 28.16
C ARG A 283 -16.71 -3.09 28.90
N SER A 284 -17.62 -4.02 28.53
CA SER A 284 -17.74 -5.33 29.17
C SER A 284 -18.11 -6.38 28.12
N PHE A 285 -17.84 -7.65 28.45
CA PHE A 285 -18.21 -8.78 27.60
C PHE A 285 -19.73 -8.91 27.41
N SER A 286 -20.52 -8.54 28.43
CA SER A 286 -21.99 -8.54 28.37
C SER A 286 -22.54 -7.47 27.41
N GLU A 287 -21.89 -6.30 27.32
CA GLU A 287 -22.27 -5.26 26.34
C GLU A 287 -21.94 -5.69 24.91
N PHE A 288 -20.84 -6.43 24.72
CA PHE A 288 -20.46 -6.98 23.44
C PHE A 288 -21.48 -8.03 22.94
N ASP A 289 -21.92 -8.96 23.81
CA ASP A 289 -22.92 -9.97 23.46
C ASP A 289 -24.27 -9.34 23.11
N LEU A 290 -24.60 -8.21 23.74
CA LEU A 290 -25.81 -7.44 23.43
C LEU A 290 -25.72 -6.71 22.08
N ALA A 291 -24.54 -6.28 21.69
CA ALA A 291 -24.31 -5.58 20.42
C ALA A 291 -24.28 -6.51 19.20
N LEU A 292 -24.10 -7.82 19.41
CA LEU A 292 -24.11 -8.85 18.36
C LEU A 292 -25.50 -9.42 18.07
N ARG A 293 -26.51 -9.12 18.92
CA ARG A 293 -27.92 -9.53 18.75
C ARG A 293 -28.71 -8.47 18.00
#